data_9c7b49675e40f4883028eca28d6aeb02
#
_entry.id   9c7b49675e40f4883028eca28d6aeb02
#
_cell.length_a   1.000
_cell.length_b   1.000
_cell.length_c   1.000
_cell.angle_alpha   90.00
_cell.angle_beta   90.00
_cell.angle_gamma   90.00
#
_symmetry.space_group_name_H-M   'P 1'
#
loop_
_entity.id
_entity.type
_entity.pdbx_description
1 polymer ?
#
loop_
_entity_poly.entity_id
_entity_poly.type
_entity_poly.pdbx_seq_one_letter_code
_entity_poly.pdbx_strand_id
1 'polypeptide(L)'
;MTINSLDAQKPFTTADGSTIRSILDRTNAPVEKQSLAEATLPAGGATERHYHKLSEEFYFVLEGTAVMEIDGEEKNVSPGDGILIPAGAWHQITAKSEGLRILCCCAPPYSHDDTYFE
;
A
#
# COMPACT_ATOMS: atom_id res chain seq x y z
N MET A 1 25.87 -1.93 3.30
CA MET A 1 24.62 -1.70 4.09
C MET A 1 23.74 -0.71 3.34
N THR A 2 22.49 -1.03 3.16
CA THR A 2 21.53 -0.15 2.49
C THR A 2 20.54 0.41 3.51
N ILE A 3 20.52 1.73 3.67
CA ILE A 3 19.58 2.41 4.57
C ILE A 3 18.98 3.58 3.78
N ASN A 4 17.68 3.53 3.55
CA ASN A 4 16.95 4.59 2.86
C ASN A 4 16.00 5.26 3.85
N SER A 5 16.02 6.58 3.88
CA SER A 5 15.14 7.36 4.74
C SER A 5 13.83 7.68 4.03
N LEU A 6 12.71 7.60 4.74
CA LEU A 6 11.41 7.99 4.21
C LEU A 6 11.41 9.43 3.73
N ASP A 7 11.96 10.36 4.51
CA ASP A 7 11.94 11.78 4.18
C ASP A 7 12.77 12.14 2.97
N ALA A 8 13.72 11.27 2.58
CA ALA A 8 14.54 11.47 1.39
C ALA A 8 13.84 10.98 0.11
N GLN A 9 12.71 10.28 0.23
CA GLN A 9 12.02 9.72 -0.92
C GLN A 9 11.05 10.74 -1.52
N LYS A 10 11.09 10.86 -2.85
CA LYS A 10 10.18 11.74 -3.58
C LYS A 10 8.79 11.11 -3.65
N PRO A 11 7.73 11.81 -3.20
CA PRO A 11 6.38 11.29 -3.35
C PRO A 11 5.97 11.27 -4.82
N PHE A 12 5.17 10.27 -5.18
CA PHE A 12 4.54 10.19 -6.50
C PHE A 12 3.14 9.58 -6.37
N THR A 13 2.27 9.94 -7.30
CA THR A 13 0.91 9.38 -7.33
C THR A 13 0.92 8.12 -8.17
N THR A 14 0.46 7.01 -7.60
CA THR A 14 0.36 5.73 -8.32
C THR A 14 -0.91 5.64 -9.13
N ALA A 15 -0.99 4.58 -9.94
CA ALA A 15 -2.17 4.30 -10.75
C ALA A 15 -3.44 4.07 -9.92
N ASP A 16 -3.32 3.63 -8.66
CA ASP A 16 -4.47 3.44 -7.75
C ASP A 16 -4.95 4.74 -7.09
N GLY A 17 -4.29 5.86 -7.34
CA GLY A 17 -4.68 7.18 -6.81
C GLY A 17 -4.03 7.55 -5.49
N SER A 18 -3.31 6.65 -4.83
CA SER A 18 -2.58 6.96 -3.60
C SER A 18 -1.27 7.67 -3.90
N THR A 19 -0.79 8.43 -2.92
CA THR A 19 0.54 9.05 -2.96
C THR A 19 1.53 8.14 -2.25
N ILE A 20 2.60 7.75 -2.96
CA ILE A 20 3.58 6.78 -2.47
C ILE A 20 4.93 7.45 -2.28
N ARG A 21 5.59 7.10 -1.17
CA ARG A 21 7.04 7.24 -1.03
C ARG A 21 7.62 5.84 -0.88
N SER A 22 8.39 5.40 -1.87
CA SER A 22 9.01 4.08 -1.84
C SER A 22 10.28 4.12 -1.01
N ILE A 23 10.33 3.35 0.06
CA ILE A 23 11.47 3.33 0.98
C ILE A 23 12.52 2.36 0.48
N LEU A 24 12.12 1.13 0.18
CA LEU A 24 12.99 0.07 -0.32
C LEU A 24 12.26 -0.69 -1.41
N ASP A 25 12.72 -0.56 -2.66
CA ASP A 25 12.18 -1.29 -3.79
C ASP A 25 13.31 -1.60 -4.80
N ARG A 26 12.95 -2.20 -5.92
CA ARG A 26 13.92 -2.58 -6.96
C ARG A 26 14.62 -1.40 -7.60
N THR A 27 14.08 -0.18 -7.50
CA THR A 27 14.65 1.01 -8.14
C THR A 27 15.67 1.70 -7.26
N ASN A 28 15.64 1.51 -5.93
CA ASN A 28 16.47 2.25 -4.99
C ASN A 28 17.29 1.37 -4.04
N ALA A 29 17.16 0.05 -4.11
CA ALA A 29 17.86 -0.88 -3.24
C ALA A 29 17.99 -2.26 -3.91
N PRO A 30 18.97 -3.08 -3.51
CA PRO A 30 19.15 -4.43 -4.06
C PRO A 30 18.19 -5.43 -3.40
N VAL A 31 16.90 -5.13 -3.43
CA VAL A 31 15.89 -6.01 -2.87
C VAL A 31 15.65 -7.21 -3.78
N GLU A 32 15.40 -8.37 -3.18
CA GLU A 32 15.12 -9.60 -3.91
C GLU A 32 13.71 -10.13 -3.64
N LYS A 33 13.25 -10.06 -2.40
CA LYS A 33 12.06 -10.78 -1.96
C LYS A 33 10.90 -9.90 -1.54
N GLN A 34 11.14 -8.64 -1.20
CA GLN A 34 10.09 -7.76 -0.69
C GLN A 34 10.42 -6.29 -0.94
N SER A 35 9.40 -5.47 -0.83
CA SER A 35 9.52 -4.00 -0.89
C SER A 35 8.75 -3.36 0.25
N LEU A 36 9.13 -2.13 0.59
CA LEU A 36 8.51 -1.33 1.65
C LEU A 36 8.24 0.07 1.12
N ALA A 37 7.01 0.54 1.29
CA ALA A 37 6.62 1.88 0.91
C ALA A 37 5.65 2.47 1.93
N GLU A 38 5.57 3.81 1.94
CA GLU A 38 4.51 4.53 2.63
C GLU A 38 3.48 4.96 1.60
N ALA A 39 2.19 4.76 1.92
CA ALA A 39 1.07 5.26 1.11
C ALA A 39 0.22 6.22 1.93
N THR A 40 -0.22 7.30 1.28
CA THR A 40 -1.12 8.28 1.90
C THR A 40 -2.33 8.52 1.01
N LEU A 41 -3.47 8.75 1.67
CA LEU A 41 -4.72 9.16 1.03
C LEU A 41 -5.26 10.39 1.76
N PRO A 42 -5.83 11.35 1.01
CA PRO A 42 -6.53 12.46 1.65
C PRO A 42 -7.83 11.99 2.33
N ALA A 43 -8.41 12.85 3.15
CA ALA A 43 -9.71 12.58 3.77
C ALA A 43 -10.74 12.19 2.70
N GLY A 44 -11.41 11.07 2.91
CA GLY A 44 -12.41 10.53 1.99
C GLY A 44 -11.84 9.91 0.71
N GLY A 45 -10.51 9.94 0.52
CA GLY A 45 -9.87 9.36 -0.64
C GLY A 45 -9.85 7.84 -0.59
N ALA A 46 -9.89 7.23 -1.76
CA ALA A 46 -9.86 5.77 -1.88
C ALA A 46 -8.86 5.36 -2.95
N THR A 47 -8.23 4.21 -2.77
CA THR A 47 -7.50 3.57 -3.86
C THR A 47 -8.48 3.04 -4.90
N GLU A 48 -8.09 2.97 -6.17
CA GLU A 48 -8.85 2.18 -7.13
C GLU A 48 -8.80 0.71 -6.72
N ARG A 49 -9.91 0.01 -6.94
CA ARG A 49 -9.99 -1.41 -6.62
C ARG A 49 -9.10 -2.20 -7.56
N HIS A 50 -8.19 -2.99 -7.00
CA HIS A 50 -7.17 -3.71 -7.77
C HIS A 50 -6.75 -5.00 -7.06
N TYR A 51 -5.93 -5.80 -7.77
CA TYR A 51 -5.25 -6.94 -7.18
C TYR A 51 -3.83 -7.05 -7.72
N HIS A 52 -3.00 -7.78 -6.98
CA HIS A 52 -1.67 -8.22 -7.42
C HIS A 52 -1.71 -9.72 -7.63
N LYS A 53 -1.29 -10.16 -8.80
CA LYS A 53 -1.33 -11.58 -9.13
C LYS A 53 -0.28 -12.39 -8.37
N LEU A 54 0.92 -11.83 -8.23
CA LEU A 54 2.08 -12.50 -7.65
C LEU A 54 2.34 -12.08 -6.21
N SER A 55 2.20 -10.80 -5.89
CA SER A 55 2.57 -10.27 -4.59
C SER A 55 1.50 -10.52 -3.53
N GLU A 56 1.93 -11.10 -2.43
CA GLU A 56 1.24 -10.98 -1.15
C GLU A 56 1.57 -9.61 -0.57
N GLU A 57 0.62 -8.93 0.03
CA GLU A 57 0.82 -7.59 0.54
C GLU A 57 0.35 -7.46 1.99
N PHE A 58 1.14 -6.70 2.78
CA PHE A 58 0.71 -6.24 4.09
C PHE A 58 0.49 -4.73 4.06
N TYR A 59 -0.59 -4.28 4.70
CA TYR A 59 -0.74 -2.90 5.12
C TYR A 59 -0.60 -2.81 6.63
N PHE A 60 0.07 -1.79 7.11
CA PHE A 60 0.10 -1.45 8.52
C PHE A 60 -0.34 0.00 8.69
N VAL A 61 -1.42 0.23 9.43
CA VAL A 61 -1.99 1.57 9.59
C VAL A 61 -1.16 2.36 10.60
N LEU A 62 -0.62 3.50 10.16
CA LEU A 62 0.16 4.42 10.99
C LEU A 62 -0.70 5.54 11.56
N GLU A 63 -1.52 6.18 10.71
CA GLU A 63 -2.36 7.33 11.07
C GLU A 63 -3.68 7.28 10.32
N GLY A 64 -4.74 7.75 10.98
CA GLY A 64 -6.07 7.79 10.40
C GLY A 64 -6.81 6.47 10.50
N THR A 65 -8.09 6.51 10.13
CA THR A 65 -8.96 5.35 10.08
C THR A 65 -9.49 5.16 8.67
N ALA A 66 -9.87 3.94 8.33
CA ALA A 66 -10.29 3.61 6.99
C ALA A 66 -11.27 2.44 6.98
N VAL A 67 -11.91 2.23 5.85
CA VAL A 67 -12.62 0.99 5.53
C VAL A 67 -11.75 0.21 4.57
N MET A 68 -11.40 -1.02 4.95
CA MET A 68 -10.69 -1.97 4.08
C MET A 68 -11.68 -2.96 3.50
N GLU A 69 -11.63 -3.14 2.18
CA GLU A 69 -12.41 -4.15 1.47
C GLU A 69 -11.46 -5.14 0.80
N ILE A 70 -11.70 -6.43 1.04
CA ILE A 70 -10.98 -7.52 0.37
C ILE A 70 -12.01 -8.54 -0.10
N ASP A 71 -12.08 -8.76 -1.41
CA ASP A 71 -13.00 -9.71 -2.07
C ASP A 71 -14.46 -9.56 -1.60
N GLY A 72 -14.90 -8.32 -1.38
CA GLY A 72 -16.27 -7.98 -0.97
C GLY A 72 -16.51 -7.95 0.55
N GLU A 73 -15.54 -8.36 1.36
CA GLU A 73 -15.64 -8.23 2.81
C GLU A 73 -15.08 -6.86 3.24
N GLU A 74 -15.84 -6.12 4.03
CA GLU A 74 -15.44 -4.80 4.53
C GLU A 74 -15.22 -4.82 6.03
N LYS A 75 -14.16 -4.16 6.48
CA LYS A 75 -13.87 -3.94 7.90
C LYS A 75 -13.28 -2.57 8.13
N ASN A 76 -13.62 -1.97 9.27
CA ASN A 76 -12.95 -0.77 9.73
C ASN A 76 -11.55 -1.11 10.24
N VAL A 77 -10.59 -0.26 9.92
CA VAL A 77 -9.21 -0.37 10.41
C VAL A 77 -8.76 0.95 11.02
N SER A 78 -7.83 0.86 11.96
CA SER A 78 -7.33 1.99 12.74
C SER A 78 -5.84 1.83 13.02
N PRO A 79 -5.15 2.88 13.53
CA PRO A 79 -3.70 2.80 13.77
C PRO A 79 -3.30 1.58 14.59
N GLY A 80 -2.25 0.90 14.13
CA GLY A 80 -1.76 -0.33 14.73
C GLY A 80 -2.31 -1.60 14.12
N ASP A 81 -3.30 -1.52 13.22
CA ASP A 81 -3.83 -2.69 12.54
C ASP A 81 -2.93 -3.13 11.39
N GLY A 82 -2.65 -4.43 11.35
CA GLY A 82 -1.99 -5.08 10.21
C GLY A 82 -3.03 -5.81 9.36
N ILE A 83 -2.93 -5.64 8.05
CA ILE A 83 -3.86 -6.21 7.09
C ILE A 83 -3.09 -7.12 6.15
N LEU A 84 -3.51 -8.38 6.04
CA LEU A 84 -2.98 -9.31 5.05
C LEU A 84 -3.85 -9.27 3.80
N ILE A 85 -3.23 -9.00 2.68
CA ILE A 85 -3.87 -9.05 1.37
C ILE A 85 -3.25 -10.19 0.58
N PRO A 86 -3.96 -11.31 0.42
CA PRO A 86 -3.43 -12.45 -0.35
C PRO A 86 -3.19 -12.09 -1.81
N ALA A 87 -2.24 -12.77 -2.43
CA ALA A 87 -2.06 -12.66 -3.88
C ALA A 87 -3.35 -13.02 -4.60
N GLY A 88 -3.73 -12.23 -5.60
CA GLY A 88 -4.96 -12.42 -6.38
C GLY A 88 -6.22 -11.84 -5.74
N ALA A 89 -6.18 -11.38 -4.50
CA ALA A 89 -7.36 -10.82 -3.84
C ALA A 89 -7.62 -9.39 -4.28
N TRP A 90 -8.84 -9.13 -4.77
CA TRP A 90 -9.30 -7.77 -5.06
C TRP A 90 -9.38 -6.98 -3.77
N HIS A 91 -8.87 -5.75 -3.78
CA HIS A 91 -8.91 -4.91 -2.59
C HIS A 91 -8.99 -3.42 -2.89
N GLN A 92 -9.52 -2.70 -1.91
CA GLN A 92 -9.65 -1.25 -1.92
C GLN A 92 -9.63 -0.76 -0.48
N ILE A 93 -8.94 0.35 -0.23
CA ILE A 93 -8.99 1.02 1.06
C ILE A 93 -9.49 2.44 0.87
N THR A 94 -10.41 2.86 1.75
CA THR A 94 -11.04 4.18 1.72
C THR A 94 -10.79 4.90 3.03
N ALA A 95 -10.08 6.01 2.95
CA ALA A 95 -9.80 6.85 4.13
C ALA A 95 -11.07 7.52 4.63
N LYS A 96 -11.19 7.63 5.95
CA LYS A 96 -12.25 8.42 6.59
C LYS A 96 -11.84 9.90 6.70
N SER A 97 -12.43 10.63 7.63
CA SER A 97 -12.37 12.10 7.70
C SER A 97 -11.00 12.69 7.99
N GLU A 98 -10.05 11.92 8.49
CA GLU A 98 -8.71 12.40 8.88
C GLU A 98 -7.63 12.11 7.83
N GLY A 99 -8.00 11.47 6.72
CA GLY A 99 -7.01 10.93 5.81
C GLY A 99 -6.38 9.65 6.35
N LEU A 100 -5.39 9.12 5.63
CA LEU A 100 -4.80 7.83 5.96
C LEU A 100 -3.32 7.83 5.63
N ARG A 101 -2.54 7.19 6.48
CA ARG A 101 -1.14 6.92 6.25
C ARG A 101 -0.86 5.48 6.65
N ILE A 102 -0.33 4.70 5.71
CA ILE A 102 -0.05 3.27 5.91
C ILE A 102 1.35 2.91 5.42
N LEU A 103 1.91 1.84 5.97
CA LEU A 103 3.04 1.15 5.36
C LEU A 103 2.52 0.01 4.51
N CYS A 104 3.17 -0.21 3.36
CA CYS A 104 2.87 -1.30 2.43
C CYS A 104 4.12 -2.17 2.26
N CYS A 105 3.98 -3.47 2.48
CA CYS A 105 5.02 -4.46 2.22
C CYS A 105 4.52 -5.42 1.15
N CYS A 106 5.26 -5.57 0.07
CA CYS A 106 4.94 -6.52 -1.01
C CYS A 106 6.03 -7.58 -1.13
N ALA A 107 5.61 -8.83 -1.25
CA ALA A 107 6.51 -9.96 -1.50
C ALA A 107 5.88 -10.89 -2.55
N PRO A 108 6.50 -11.03 -3.72
CA PRO A 108 7.71 -10.36 -4.24
C PRO A 108 7.57 -8.84 -4.28
N PRO A 109 8.67 -8.11 -4.47
CA PRO A 109 8.66 -6.65 -4.45
C PRO A 109 7.60 -6.06 -5.39
N TYR A 110 7.02 -4.93 -4.98
CA TYR A 110 6.02 -4.22 -5.78
C TYR A 110 6.48 -4.07 -7.23
N SER A 111 5.55 -4.34 -8.15
CA SER A 111 5.72 -4.10 -9.58
C SER A 111 4.42 -3.53 -10.15
N HIS A 112 4.55 -2.45 -10.89
CA HIS A 112 3.40 -1.88 -11.61
C HIS A 112 2.81 -2.90 -12.60
N ASP A 113 3.64 -3.72 -13.21
CA ASP A 113 3.20 -4.76 -14.17
C ASP A 113 2.42 -5.89 -13.49
N ASP A 114 2.51 -6.02 -12.16
CA ASP A 114 1.75 -6.99 -11.37
C ASP A 114 0.51 -6.36 -10.72
N THR A 115 0.06 -5.22 -11.20
CA THR A 115 -1.10 -4.49 -10.66
C THR A 115 -2.20 -4.46 -11.71
N TYR A 116 -3.37 -5.02 -11.36
CA TYR A 116 -4.51 -5.16 -12.27
C TYR A 116 -5.73 -4.45 -11.68
N PHE A 117 -6.37 -3.61 -12.48
CA PHE A 117 -7.51 -2.79 -12.07
C PHE A 117 -8.83 -3.38 -12.55
N GLU A 118 -9.88 -3.10 -11.79
CA GLU A 118 -11.25 -3.48 -12.12
C GLU A 118 -11.76 -2.75 -13.37
#